data_9503b17879b494823b58b8eb79cdf46e
#
_entry.id   9503b17879b494823b58b8eb79cdf46e
#
_cell.length_a   1.000
_cell.length_b   1.000
_cell.length_c   1.000
_cell.angle_alpha   90.00
_cell.angle_beta   90.00
_cell.angle_gamma   90.00
#
_symmetry.space_group_name_H-M   'P 1'
#
loop_
_entity.id
_entity.type
_entity.pdbx_description
1 polymer ?
#
loop_
_entity_poly.entity_id
_entity_poly.type
_entity_poly.pdbx_seq_one_letter_code
_entity_poly.pdbx_strand_id
1 'polypeptide(L)'
;MNARYPQGPPTPHSSQRLDPAWDAYLEGQPGGLFTHRHGYATALAETSGHPAFFLQATSADGRLCGILPLLLFAVPGREKRLVSLPFSDAAGMVADQPQDASELLHEALTLAERHDCSHLELRQYDEGKGPWLASLPPGWSHEAHTFKIGLCRELPASACTLWGRLPDKVRNQVRKARRHGATVRVGGSELLADFYTVFA
;
A
#
# COMPACT_ATOMS: atom_id res chain seq x y z
N MET A 1 18.77 16.58 3.63
CA MET A 1 17.47 15.89 3.77
C MET A 1 17.72 14.61 4.52
N ASN A 2 16.96 14.33 5.56
CA ASN A 2 17.18 13.14 6.40
C ASN A 2 15.91 12.30 6.39
N ALA A 3 15.94 11.16 5.71
CA ALA A 3 14.96 10.13 5.98
C ALA A 3 15.14 9.68 7.44
N ARG A 4 14.13 9.88 8.27
CA ARG A 4 14.22 9.52 9.70
C ARG A 4 13.61 8.15 9.90
N TYR A 5 14.43 7.26 10.34
CA TYR A 5 14.13 5.92 10.74
C TYR A 5 13.86 5.87 12.25
N PRO A 6 12.83 5.16 12.75
CA PRO A 6 12.70 4.90 14.17
C PRO A 6 13.91 4.10 14.67
N GLN A 7 14.62 4.63 15.68
CA GLN A 7 15.81 4.00 16.24
C GLN A 7 15.44 2.73 17.02
N GLY A 8 15.83 1.58 16.54
CA GLY A 8 15.73 0.27 17.22
C GLY A 8 14.96 -0.79 16.42
N PRO A 9 15.22 -2.08 16.67
CA PRO A 9 14.40 -3.13 16.09
C PRO A 9 12.97 -2.97 16.64
N PRO A 10 11.93 -3.07 15.78
CA PRO A 10 10.55 -3.03 16.25
C PRO A 10 10.35 -4.22 17.20
N THR A 11 10.02 -3.94 18.44
CA THR A 11 9.51 -4.99 19.33
C THR A 11 8.14 -5.41 18.80
N PRO A 12 7.84 -6.73 18.72
CA PRO A 12 6.60 -7.25 18.12
C PRO A 12 5.30 -6.76 18.75
N HIS A 13 5.37 -5.94 19.79
CA HIS A 13 4.24 -5.49 20.61
C HIS A 13 4.23 -3.97 20.86
N SER A 14 5.02 -3.17 20.15
CA SER A 14 4.78 -1.74 20.21
C SER A 14 3.53 -1.45 19.39
N SER A 15 2.41 -1.17 20.06
CA SER A 15 1.29 -0.45 19.45
C SER A 15 1.85 0.85 18.90
N GLN A 16 2.28 0.82 17.65
CA GLN A 16 2.75 2.01 16.96
C GLN A 16 1.54 2.92 16.85
N ARG A 17 1.58 4.00 17.61
CA ARG A 17 0.58 5.03 17.61
C ARG A 17 0.40 5.48 16.16
N LEU A 18 -0.83 5.47 15.67
CA LEU A 18 -1.17 6.03 14.35
C LEU A 18 -0.47 7.37 14.20
N ASP A 19 0.28 7.56 13.12
CA ASP A 19 0.92 8.83 12.82
C ASP A 19 -0.04 9.71 12.03
N PRO A 20 -0.64 10.75 12.65
CA PRO A 20 -1.58 11.63 11.97
C PRO A 20 -0.92 12.41 10.82
N ALA A 21 0.38 12.71 10.90
CA ALA A 21 1.09 13.42 9.84
C ALA A 21 1.23 12.57 8.58
N TRP A 22 1.41 11.26 8.72
CA TRP A 22 1.43 10.31 7.62
C TRP A 22 0.11 10.30 6.85
N ASP A 23 -1.01 10.10 7.55
CA ASP A 23 -2.32 10.04 6.92
C ASP A 23 -2.77 11.41 6.36
N ALA A 24 -2.42 12.52 7.04
CA ALA A 24 -2.67 13.87 6.54
C ALA A 24 -1.90 14.18 5.25
N TYR A 25 -0.63 13.75 5.16
CA TYR A 25 0.15 13.86 3.93
C TYR A 25 -0.53 13.10 2.78
N LEU A 26 -0.96 11.87 3.05
CA LEU A 26 -1.59 10.99 2.07
C LEU A 26 -2.88 11.58 1.48
N GLU A 27 -3.69 12.27 2.27
CA GLU A 27 -4.94 12.89 1.82
C GLU A 27 -4.75 13.95 0.72
N GLY A 28 -3.58 14.60 0.67
CA GLY A 28 -3.22 15.57 -0.36
C GLY A 28 -2.61 14.98 -1.64
N GLN A 29 -2.35 13.66 -1.67
CA GLN A 29 -1.55 13.03 -2.73
C GLN A 29 -2.42 12.34 -3.79
N PRO A 30 -2.29 12.70 -5.08
CA PRO A 30 -3.03 12.05 -6.18
C PRO A 30 -2.76 10.55 -6.31
N GLY A 31 -1.55 10.10 -5.94
CA GLY A 31 -1.13 8.68 -5.94
C GLY A 31 -1.46 7.96 -4.63
N GLY A 32 -2.08 8.63 -3.67
CA GLY A 32 -2.44 8.07 -2.38
C GLY A 32 -3.59 7.07 -2.48
N LEU A 33 -3.38 5.88 -1.89
CA LEU A 33 -4.40 4.82 -1.81
C LEU A 33 -4.68 4.50 -0.34
N PHE A 34 -5.83 3.89 -0.06
CA PHE A 34 -6.15 3.46 1.31
C PHE A 34 -5.12 2.47 1.88
N THR A 35 -4.46 1.71 0.99
CA THR A 35 -3.40 0.77 1.34
C THR A 35 -2.14 1.44 1.90
N HIS A 36 -1.92 2.72 1.59
CA HIS A 36 -0.81 3.50 2.16
C HIS A 36 -1.10 4.01 3.58
N ARG A 37 -2.36 3.95 4.05
CA ARG A 37 -2.69 4.44 5.39
C ARG A 37 -1.91 3.69 6.46
N HIS A 38 -1.41 4.43 7.43
CA HIS A 38 -0.63 3.90 8.54
C HIS A 38 -1.36 2.73 9.24
N GLY A 39 -2.66 2.90 9.52
CA GLY A 39 -3.49 1.88 10.15
C GLY A 39 -3.62 0.59 9.34
N TYR A 40 -3.59 0.66 7.99
CA TYR A 40 -3.65 -0.54 7.15
C TYR A 40 -2.37 -1.38 7.27
N ALA A 41 -1.20 -0.75 7.18
CA ALA A 41 0.08 -1.43 7.33
C ALA A 41 0.26 -2.00 8.74
N THR A 42 -0.18 -1.27 9.78
CA THR A 42 -0.18 -1.74 11.16
C THR A 42 -1.07 -2.98 11.34
N ALA A 43 -2.30 -2.95 10.82
CA ALA A 43 -3.21 -4.10 10.89
C ALA A 43 -2.65 -5.33 10.17
N LEU A 44 -1.97 -5.14 9.02
CA LEU A 44 -1.28 -6.24 8.33
C LEU A 44 -0.14 -6.81 9.16
N ALA A 45 0.68 -5.96 9.77
CA ALA A 45 1.78 -6.38 10.63
C ALA A 45 1.28 -7.19 11.83
N GLU A 46 0.26 -6.70 12.54
CA GLU A 46 -0.34 -7.36 13.69
C GLU A 46 -0.97 -8.72 13.31
N THR A 47 -1.68 -8.77 12.18
CA THR A 47 -2.37 -9.97 11.74
C THR A 47 -1.41 -11.04 11.21
N SER A 48 -0.37 -10.63 10.50
CA SER A 48 0.59 -11.54 9.86
C SER A 48 1.77 -11.92 10.77
N GLY A 49 2.01 -11.18 11.84
CA GLY A 49 3.20 -11.31 12.70
C GLY A 49 4.51 -10.83 12.03
N HIS A 50 4.41 -10.10 10.90
CA HIS A 50 5.57 -9.56 10.19
C HIS A 50 5.80 -8.09 10.58
N PRO A 51 7.04 -7.68 10.89
CA PRO A 51 7.35 -6.30 11.25
C PRO A 51 7.04 -5.32 10.11
N ALA A 52 6.37 -4.22 10.44
CA ALA A 52 6.16 -3.09 9.52
C ALA A 52 7.19 -2.00 9.73
N PHE A 53 7.57 -1.33 8.65
CA PHE A 53 8.46 -0.18 8.62
C PHE A 53 7.78 0.95 7.85
N PHE A 54 7.89 2.16 8.38
CA PHE A 54 7.27 3.36 7.82
C PHE A 54 8.37 4.34 7.46
N LEU A 55 8.82 4.32 6.21
CA LEU A 55 9.83 5.24 5.72
C LEU A 55 9.21 6.58 5.34
N GLN A 56 9.90 7.66 5.68
CA GLN A 56 9.45 9.03 5.47
C GLN A 56 10.59 9.87 4.87
N ALA A 57 10.30 10.57 3.78
CA ALA A 57 11.15 11.64 3.30
C ALA A 57 10.64 12.98 3.84
N THR A 58 11.54 13.81 4.36
CA THR A 58 11.20 15.12 4.92
C THR A 58 12.08 16.21 4.31
N SER A 59 11.47 17.32 3.93
CA SER A 59 12.16 18.52 3.47
C SER A 59 12.99 19.17 4.58
N ALA A 60 13.84 20.13 4.23
CA ALA A 60 14.75 20.79 5.18
C ALA A 60 14.02 21.53 6.31
N ASP A 61 12.80 21.98 6.10
CA ASP A 61 11.91 22.59 7.10
C ASP A 61 11.12 21.58 7.93
N GLY A 62 11.35 20.27 7.71
CA GLY A 62 10.72 19.18 8.46
C GLY A 62 9.34 18.77 7.96
N ARG A 63 8.87 19.30 6.82
CA ARG A 63 7.61 18.88 6.19
C ARG A 63 7.77 17.52 5.54
N LEU A 64 6.78 16.63 5.72
CA LEU A 64 6.71 15.34 5.06
C LEU A 64 6.53 15.55 3.54
N CYS A 65 7.38 14.94 2.74
CA CYS A 65 7.38 15.02 1.27
C CYS A 65 7.44 13.66 0.57
N GLY A 66 7.45 12.57 1.34
CA GLY A 66 7.34 11.23 0.79
C GLY A 66 7.15 10.17 1.84
N ILE A 67 6.49 9.08 1.47
CA ILE A 67 6.18 7.93 2.33
C ILE A 67 6.36 6.60 1.58
N LEU A 68 6.78 5.57 2.32
CA LEU A 68 6.85 4.19 1.84
C LEU A 68 6.60 3.22 2.99
N PRO A 69 5.43 2.54 3.03
CA PRO A 69 5.19 1.47 3.99
C PRO A 69 5.78 0.15 3.50
N LEU A 70 6.48 -0.57 4.38
CA LEU A 70 7.12 -1.85 4.07
C LEU A 70 6.79 -2.89 5.14
N LEU A 71 6.68 -4.15 4.75
CA LEU A 71 6.68 -5.30 5.66
C LEU A 71 7.90 -6.18 5.40
N LEU A 72 8.52 -6.65 6.48
CA LEU A 72 9.60 -7.63 6.42
C LEU A 72 9.04 -9.05 6.47
N PHE A 73 9.11 -9.75 5.36
CA PHE A 73 8.81 -11.17 5.27
C PHE A 73 10.04 -11.99 5.66
N ALA A 74 9.99 -12.59 6.84
CA ALA A 74 11.02 -13.47 7.35
C ALA A 74 10.40 -14.80 7.75
N VAL A 75 10.34 -15.75 6.82
CA VAL A 75 9.85 -17.09 7.08
C VAL A 75 11.04 -18.02 7.32
N PRO A 76 11.08 -18.80 8.41
CA PRO A 76 12.19 -19.73 8.68
C PRO A 76 12.47 -20.65 7.49
N GLY A 77 13.76 -20.76 7.12
CA GLY A 77 14.20 -21.57 5.98
C GLY A 77 13.91 -20.99 4.59
N ARG A 78 13.44 -19.73 4.51
CA ARG A 78 13.25 -19.00 3.26
C ARG A 78 14.04 -17.69 3.27
N GLU A 79 14.28 -17.16 2.08
CA GLU A 79 14.89 -15.85 1.92
C GLU A 79 13.99 -14.76 2.51
N LYS A 80 14.62 -13.82 3.18
CA LYS A 80 13.93 -12.62 3.69
C LYS A 80 13.66 -11.65 2.55
N ARG A 81 12.52 -11.00 2.60
CA ARG A 81 12.08 -10.00 1.61
C ARG A 81 11.48 -8.80 2.30
N LEU A 82 11.78 -7.63 1.78
CA LEU A 82 11.05 -6.41 2.12
C LEU A 82 10.01 -6.15 1.04
N VAL A 83 8.74 -5.95 1.42
CA VAL A 83 7.64 -5.80 0.46
C VAL A 83 6.82 -4.58 0.82
N SER A 84 6.53 -3.72 -0.16
CA SER A 84 5.60 -2.61 0.03
C SER A 84 4.17 -3.13 0.09
N LEU A 85 3.77 -3.55 1.27
CA LEU A 85 2.51 -4.14 1.71
C LEU A 85 2.02 -5.32 0.84
N PRO A 86 2.35 -6.54 1.24
CA PRO A 86 1.79 -7.75 0.66
C PRO A 86 0.26 -7.76 0.83
N PHE A 87 -0.41 -8.57 0.03
CA PHE A 87 -1.88 -8.69 -0.02
C PHE A 87 -2.60 -7.41 -0.50
N SER A 88 -1.86 -6.42 -1.01
CA SER A 88 -2.40 -5.25 -1.70
C SER A 88 -1.90 -5.22 -3.15
N ASP A 89 -2.69 -4.65 -4.05
CA ASP A 89 -2.29 -4.53 -5.46
C ASP A 89 -1.31 -3.38 -5.68
N ALA A 90 -1.40 -2.33 -4.86
CA ALA A 90 -0.50 -1.20 -4.88
C ALA A 90 -0.37 -0.59 -3.48
N ALA A 91 0.84 -0.31 -3.05
CA ALA A 91 1.22 0.42 -1.85
C ALA A 91 2.71 0.83 -1.91
N GLY A 92 3.18 1.24 -3.07
CA GLY A 92 4.55 1.64 -3.29
C GLY A 92 4.89 3.01 -2.69
N MET A 93 5.83 3.70 -3.29
CA MET A 93 6.22 5.04 -2.87
C MET A 93 5.18 6.08 -3.29
N VAL A 94 4.88 7.00 -2.38
CA VAL A 94 4.18 8.25 -2.68
C VAL A 94 5.14 9.38 -2.32
N ALA A 95 5.48 10.24 -3.28
CA ALA A 95 6.48 11.28 -3.09
C ALA A 95 6.13 12.54 -3.91
N ASP A 96 6.47 13.72 -3.36
CA ASP A 96 6.22 15.01 -4.02
C ASP A 96 7.09 15.20 -5.26
N GLN A 97 8.36 14.73 -5.18
CA GLN A 97 9.35 14.90 -6.24
C GLN A 97 10.13 13.59 -6.48
N PRO A 98 10.69 13.40 -7.68
CA PRO A 98 11.55 12.24 -7.97
C PRO A 98 12.72 12.07 -7.02
N GLN A 99 13.25 13.18 -6.48
CA GLN A 99 14.34 13.15 -5.51
C GLN A 99 13.90 12.52 -4.18
N ASP A 100 12.69 12.84 -3.70
CA ASP A 100 12.14 12.27 -2.47
C ASP A 100 11.91 10.76 -2.63
N ALA A 101 11.45 10.33 -3.82
CA ALA A 101 11.32 8.91 -4.15
C ALA A 101 12.70 8.19 -4.19
N SER A 102 13.74 8.85 -4.70
CA SER A 102 15.10 8.30 -4.69
C SER A 102 15.64 8.13 -3.26
N GLU A 103 15.37 9.07 -2.37
CA GLU A 103 15.75 8.97 -0.97
C GLU A 103 15.02 7.82 -0.27
N LEU A 104 13.71 7.69 -0.48
CA LEU A 104 12.94 6.57 0.06
C LEU A 104 13.45 5.21 -0.44
N LEU A 105 13.79 5.12 -1.74
CA LEU A 105 14.37 3.90 -2.29
C LEU A 105 15.71 3.57 -1.64
N HIS A 106 16.59 4.55 -1.50
CA HIS A 106 17.90 4.36 -0.88
C HIS A 106 17.78 3.86 0.57
N GLU A 107 16.89 4.45 1.35
CA GLU A 107 16.60 4.00 2.72
C GLU A 107 16.00 2.60 2.76
N ALA A 108 15.10 2.27 1.81
CA ALA A 108 14.52 0.94 1.71
C ALA A 108 15.58 -0.13 1.37
N LEU A 109 16.54 0.19 0.49
CA LEU A 109 17.65 -0.70 0.16
C LEU A 109 18.59 -0.88 1.36
N THR A 110 18.93 0.21 2.05
CA THR A 110 19.70 0.16 3.30
C THR A 110 19.02 -0.68 4.37
N LEU A 111 17.69 -0.57 4.48
CA LEU A 111 16.90 -1.38 5.39
C LEU A 111 16.94 -2.86 4.99
N ALA A 112 16.83 -3.16 3.69
CA ALA A 112 16.90 -4.51 3.17
C ALA A 112 18.27 -5.15 3.50
N GLU A 113 19.36 -4.44 3.32
CA GLU A 113 20.71 -4.90 3.67
C GLU A 113 20.86 -5.17 5.17
N ARG A 114 20.37 -4.27 6.03
CA ARG A 114 20.41 -4.45 7.51
C ARG A 114 19.67 -5.70 7.98
N HIS A 115 18.66 -6.13 7.25
CA HIS A 115 17.85 -7.30 7.59
C HIS A 115 18.23 -8.54 6.79
N ASP A 116 19.33 -8.52 6.01
CA ASP A 116 19.77 -9.59 5.12
C ASP A 116 18.65 -10.02 4.14
N CYS A 117 17.94 -9.06 3.58
CA CYS A 117 16.91 -9.32 2.58
C CYS A 117 17.55 -9.49 1.20
N SER A 118 17.18 -10.56 0.51
CA SER A 118 17.60 -10.79 -0.87
C SER A 118 16.79 -9.99 -1.90
N HIS A 119 15.60 -9.50 -1.52
CA HIS A 119 14.69 -8.81 -2.40
C HIS A 119 13.99 -7.63 -1.71
N LEU A 120 13.84 -6.53 -2.46
CA LEU A 120 12.92 -5.43 -2.17
C LEU A 120 11.85 -5.43 -3.26
N GLU A 121 10.58 -5.67 -2.90
CA GLU A 121 9.44 -5.63 -3.82
C GLU A 121 8.65 -4.34 -3.61
N LEU A 122 8.58 -3.51 -4.64
CA LEU A 122 7.77 -2.28 -4.64
C LEU A 122 6.56 -2.46 -5.55
N ARG A 123 5.36 -2.32 -4.99
CA ARG A 123 4.09 -2.44 -5.70
C ARG A 123 3.60 -1.06 -6.13
N GLN A 124 4.21 -0.54 -7.19
CA GLN A 124 3.88 0.76 -7.73
C GLN A 124 2.67 0.69 -8.66
N TYR A 125 1.92 1.79 -8.73
CA TYR A 125 0.81 1.96 -9.68
C TYR A 125 1.29 2.50 -11.04
N ASP A 126 2.52 2.94 -11.11
CA ASP A 126 3.19 3.36 -12.35
C ASP A 126 3.80 2.14 -13.08
N GLU A 127 4.23 2.34 -14.31
CA GLU A 127 4.84 1.28 -15.11
C GLU A 127 6.25 0.85 -14.61
N GLY A 128 6.64 1.20 -13.39
CA GLY A 128 7.97 0.88 -12.83
C GLY A 128 9.13 1.56 -13.57
N LYS A 129 8.86 2.69 -14.23
CA LYS A 129 9.85 3.44 -15.02
C LYS A 129 10.25 4.77 -14.36
N GLY A 130 10.12 4.87 -13.06
CA GLY A 130 10.46 6.09 -12.34
C GLY A 130 11.95 6.45 -12.48
N PRO A 131 12.29 7.74 -12.59
CA PRO A 131 13.68 8.19 -12.70
C PRO A 131 14.54 7.80 -11.49
N TRP A 132 13.93 7.48 -10.36
CA TRP A 132 14.59 6.98 -9.15
C TRP A 132 15.25 5.60 -9.34
N LEU A 133 14.88 4.80 -10.36
CA LEU A 133 15.55 3.54 -10.71
C LEU A 133 16.92 3.74 -11.39
N ALA A 134 17.20 4.93 -11.91
CA ALA A 134 18.46 5.19 -12.59
C ALA A 134 19.68 5.23 -11.65
N SER A 135 19.49 5.26 -10.35
CA SER A 135 20.53 5.45 -9.32
C SER A 135 20.61 4.29 -8.33
N LEU A 136 20.44 3.05 -8.79
CA LEU A 136 20.62 1.89 -7.91
C LEU A 136 22.08 1.76 -7.45
N PRO A 137 22.32 1.46 -6.16
CA PRO A 137 23.65 1.19 -5.66
C PRO A 137 24.27 -0.06 -6.30
N PRO A 138 25.61 -0.18 -6.33
CA PRO A 138 26.29 -1.41 -6.77
C PRO A 138 25.77 -2.64 -6.01
N GLY A 139 25.56 -3.73 -6.73
CA GLY A 139 25.04 -4.99 -6.16
C GLY A 139 23.52 -5.13 -6.25
N TRP A 140 22.79 -4.06 -6.55
CA TRP A 140 21.35 -4.10 -6.79
C TRP A 140 21.01 -4.02 -8.28
N SER A 141 20.04 -4.81 -8.69
CA SER A 141 19.44 -4.77 -10.03
C SER A 141 17.91 -4.71 -9.89
N HIS A 142 17.21 -4.24 -10.91
CA HIS A 142 15.75 -4.22 -10.87
C HIS A 142 15.15 -5.02 -12.02
N GLU A 143 13.99 -5.59 -11.78
CA GLU A 143 13.12 -6.20 -12.77
C GLU A 143 11.70 -5.66 -12.58
N ALA A 144 11.06 -5.24 -13.66
CA ALA A 144 9.68 -4.74 -13.61
C ALA A 144 8.70 -5.82 -14.11
N HIS A 145 7.76 -6.19 -13.24
CA HIS A 145 6.70 -7.14 -13.57
C HIS A 145 5.37 -6.40 -13.76
N THR A 146 4.82 -6.43 -14.96
CA THR A 146 3.57 -5.75 -15.34
C THR A 146 2.45 -6.75 -15.66
N PHE A 147 2.21 -7.70 -14.75
CA PHE A 147 1.22 -8.76 -14.97
C PHE A 147 -0.19 -8.43 -14.46
N LYS A 148 -0.36 -7.32 -13.77
CA LYS A 148 -1.67 -6.85 -13.29
C LYS A 148 -2.03 -5.52 -13.95
N ILE A 149 -3.31 -5.38 -14.30
CA ILE A 149 -3.87 -4.13 -14.82
C ILE A 149 -4.89 -3.62 -13.81
N GLY A 150 -4.65 -2.43 -13.27
CA GLY A 150 -5.60 -1.72 -12.44
C GLY A 150 -6.66 -1.04 -13.31
N LEU A 151 -7.93 -1.21 -12.96
CA LEU A 151 -9.03 -0.52 -13.62
C LEU A 151 -9.64 0.49 -12.64
N CYS A 152 -9.45 1.78 -12.93
CA CYS A 152 -10.04 2.86 -12.17
C CYS A 152 -11.20 3.49 -12.92
N ARG A 153 -12.25 3.86 -12.21
CA ARG A 153 -13.39 4.59 -12.75
C ARG A 153 -13.71 5.78 -11.86
N GLU A 154 -13.78 6.94 -12.45
CA GLU A 154 -14.31 8.12 -11.79
C GLU A 154 -15.80 7.91 -11.43
N LEU A 155 -16.14 8.12 -10.16
CA LEU A 155 -17.51 7.98 -9.69
C LEU A 155 -18.24 9.30 -9.93
N PRO A 156 -19.39 9.29 -10.66
CA PRO A 156 -20.20 10.48 -10.83
C PRO A 156 -20.90 10.85 -9.52
N ALA A 157 -21.36 12.10 -9.43
CA ALA A 157 -22.00 12.64 -8.25
C ALA A 157 -23.29 11.93 -7.82
N SER A 158 -23.90 11.12 -8.70
CA SER A 158 -25.12 10.39 -8.36
C SER A 158 -25.10 8.92 -8.81
N ALA A 159 -25.74 8.06 -8.02
CA ALA A 159 -25.94 6.65 -8.35
C ALA A 159 -26.76 6.45 -9.64
N CYS A 160 -27.70 7.34 -9.93
CA CYS A 160 -28.50 7.31 -11.15
C CYS A 160 -27.62 7.52 -12.40
N THR A 161 -26.72 8.51 -12.33
CA THR A 161 -25.76 8.76 -13.42
C THR A 161 -24.80 7.56 -13.58
N LEU A 162 -24.30 7.01 -12.48
CA LEU A 162 -23.48 5.79 -12.51
C LEU A 162 -24.22 4.63 -13.17
N TRP A 163 -25.47 4.38 -12.75
CA TRP A 163 -26.30 3.32 -13.31
C TRP A 163 -26.48 3.47 -14.81
N GLY A 164 -26.75 4.69 -15.30
CA GLY A 164 -26.87 4.98 -16.74
C GLY A 164 -25.60 4.73 -17.54
N ARG A 165 -24.43 4.90 -16.91
CA ARG A 165 -23.13 4.67 -17.53
C ARG A 165 -22.65 3.21 -17.48
N LEU A 166 -23.33 2.34 -16.74
CA LEU A 166 -22.97 0.92 -16.71
C LEU A 166 -23.40 0.22 -18.00
N PRO A 167 -22.58 -0.72 -18.52
CA PRO A 167 -22.96 -1.57 -19.65
C PRO A 167 -24.26 -2.33 -19.36
N ASP A 168 -25.06 -2.58 -20.39
CA ASP A 168 -26.33 -3.33 -20.26
C ASP A 168 -26.14 -4.69 -19.61
N LYS A 169 -25.06 -5.39 -19.93
CA LYS A 169 -24.73 -6.69 -19.32
C LYS A 169 -24.65 -6.57 -17.79
N VAL A 170 -23.96 -5.54 -17.28
CA VAL A 170 -23.82 -5.33 -15.82
C VAL A 170 -25.17 -4.99 -15.19
N ARG A 171 -25.93 -4.07 -15.80
CA ARG A 171 -27.27 -3.70 -15.31
C ARG A 171 -28.19 -4.92 -15.27
N ASN A 172 -28.16 -5.78 -16.28
CA ASN A 172 -28.96 -6.99 -16.33
C ASN A 172 -28.56 -8.00 -15.25
N GLN A 173 -27.25 -8.15 -14.95
CA GLN A 173 -26.79 -9.00 -13.86
C GLN A 173 -27.29 -8.50 -12.51
N VAL A 174 -27.21 -7.20 -12.24
CA VAL A 174 -27.73 -6.61 -10.99
C VAL A 174 -29.24 -6.81 -10.89
N ARG A 175 -30.01 -6.59 -11.97
CA ARG A 175 -31.45 -6.83 -11.97
C ARG A 175 -31.78 -8.30 -11.72
N LYS A 176 -31.00 -9.22 -12.30
CA LYS A 176 -31.16 -10.66 -12.06
C LYS A 176 -30.93 -10.99 -10.58
N ALA A 177 -29.83 -10.54 -9.98
CA ALA A 177 -29.55 -10.77 -8.57
C ALA A 177 -30.70 -10.28 -7.66
N ARG A 178 -31.19 -9.05 -7.90
CA ARG A 178 -32.33 -8.50 -7.14
C ARG A 178 -33.59 -9.35 -7.29
N ARG A 179 -33.92 -9.83 -8.49
CA ARG A 179 -35.07 -10.72 -8.71
C ARG A 179 -34.97 -12.07 -7.99
N HIS A 180 -33.74 -12.53 -7.74
CA HIS A 180 -33.45 -13.72 -6.95
C HIS A 180 -33.34 -13.46 -5.43
N GLY A 181 -33.77 -12.28 -4.97
CA GLY A 181 -33.80 -11.95 -3.54
C GLY A 181 -32.47 -11.51 -2.93
N ALA A 182 -31.44 -11.26 -3.76
CA ALA A 182 -30.17 -10.75 -3.23
C ALA A 182 -30.36 -9.35 -2.62
N THR A 183 -29.90 -9.19 -1.40
CA THR A 183 -29.90 -7.94 -0.65
C THR A 183 -28.47 -7.53 -0.29
N VAL A 184 -28.24 -6.24 -0.11
CA VAL A 184 -26.95 -5.69 0.31
C VAL A 184 -27.14 -4.99 1.64
N ARG A 185 -26.29 -5.31 2.60
CA ARG A 185 -26.19 -4.61 3.90
C ARG A 185 -24.84 -3.94 3.98
N VAL A 186 -24.83 -2.72 4.48
CA VAL A 186 -23.60 -1.95 4.76
C VAL A 186 -23.55 -1.71 6.26
N GLY A 187 -22.42 -2.00 6.88
CA GLY A 187 -22.24 -1.85 8.31
C GLY A 187 -20.77 -2.05 8.70
N GLY A 188 -20.50 -2.11 9.99
CA GLY A 188 -19.18 -2.29 10.56
C GLY A 188 -18.88 -3.74 10.97
N SER A 189 -18.15 -3.88 12.08
CA SER A 189 -17.70 -5.18 12.61
C SER A 189 -18.83 -6.14 12.97
N GLU A 190 -20.03 -5.64 13.22
CA GLU A 190 -21.22 -6.44 13.49
C GLU A 190 -21.64 -7.33 12.32
N LEU A 191 -21.19 -7.01 11.08
CA LEU A 191 -21.47 -7.81 9.88
C LEU A 191 -20.42 -8.88 9.58
N LEU A 192 -19.33 -8.97 10.35
CA LEU A 192 -18.23 -9.89 10.06
C LEU A 192 -18.67 -11.37 10.07
N ALA A 193 -19.50 -11.76 11.01
CA ALA A 193 -20.01 -13.13 11.09
C ALA A 193 -20.86 -13.50 9.86
N ASP A 194 -21.76 -12.60 9.46
CA ASP A 194 -22.59 -12.76 8.26
C ASP A 194 -21.73 -12.78 6.99
N PHE A 195 -20.71 -11.90 6.92
CA PHE A 195 -19.76 -11.87 5.80
C PHE A 195 -19.03 -13.20 5.64
N TYR A 196 -18.48 -13.76 6.72
CA TYR A 196 -17.78 -15.05 6.65
C TYR A 196 -18.71 -16.21 6.29
N THR A 197 -19.96 -16.16 6.69
CA THR A 197 -20.97 -17.18 6.29
C THR A 197 -21.21 -17.20 4.77
N VAL A 198 -21.10 -16.04 4.11
CA VAL A 198 -21.27 -15.93 2.65
C VAL A 198 -19.97 -16.17 1.89
N PHE A 199 -18.84 -15.85 2.51
CA PHE A 199 -17.51 -15.92 1.90
C PHE A 199 -16.90 -17.33 1.93
N ALA A 200 -17.21 -18.15 2.95
CA ALA A 200 -16.71 -19.51 3.11
C ALA A 200 -17.49 -20.51 2.25
#